data_1724f70774f4ade8e2b988fcbf4cbab6
#
_entry.id   1724f70774f4ade8e2b988fcbf4cbab6
#
_cell.length_a   1.000
_cell.length_b   1.000
_cell.length_c   1.000
_cell.angle_alpha   90.00
_cell.angle_beta   90.00
_cell.angle_gamma   90.00
#
_symmetry.space_group_name_H-M   'P 1'
#
loop_
_entity.id
_entity.type
_entity.pdbx_description
1 polymer ?
#
loop_
_entity_poly.entity_id
_entity_poly.type
_entity_poly.pdbx_seq_one_letter_code
_entity_poly.pdbx_strand_id
1 'polypeptide(L)'
;MRLRNRIVHASMSTRYVKQREVTDKLITYHRTRAVGGAAMIVTEPLGMLPHQLMAFRPALFDQENLDGFKRWAEAVESEDCRLIGQMQDSGRGHRQPGRNATAIGPSALPDDLSWTVPH
;
A
#
# COMPACT_ATOMS: atom_id res chain seq x y z
N MET A 1 11.72 -4.44 -17.57
CA MET A 1 11.75 -3.03 -17.10
C MET A 1 13.20 -2.59 -16.95
N ARG A 2 13.57 -1.43 -17.46
CA ARG A 2 14.91 -0.84 -17.30
C ARG A 2 14.81 0.32 -16.30
N LEU A 3 15.72 0.35 -15.32
CA LEU A 3 15.84 1.43 -14.34
C LEU A 3 17.06 2.28 -14.64
N ARG A 4 16.99 3.60 -14.37
CA ARG A 4 18.10 4.53 -14.61
C ARG A 4 19.33 4.29 -13.72
N ASN A 5 19.11 3.66 -12.54
CA ASN A 5 20.16 3.25 -11.60
C ASN A 5 19.63 2.15 -10.65
N ARG A 6 20.37 1.81 -9.59
CA ARG A 6 20.04 0.76 -8.62
C ARG A 6 19.48 1.30 -7.29
N ILE A 7 19.16 2.59 -7.21
CA ILE A 7 18.61 3.19 -5.99
C ILE A 7 17.12 2.94 -5.95
N VAL A 8 16.68 2.19 -4.94
CA VAL A 8 15.28 1.84 -4.72
C VAL A 8 14.84 2.37 -3.36
N HIS A 9 13.76 3.15 -3.34
CA HIS A 9 13.07 3.52 -2.12
C HIS A 9 12.14 2.36 -1.72
N ALA A 10 12.45 1.70 -0.61
CA ALA A 10 11.65 0.61 -0.09
C ALA A 10 10.30 1.09 0.46
N SER A 11 9.34 0.16 0.52
CA SER A 11 8.02 0.45 1.11
C SER A 11 8.13 0.88 2.57
N MET A 12 7.57 2.03 2.88
CA MET A 12 7.47 2.56 4.25
C MET A 12 6.12 3.24 4.46
N SER A 13 5.47 2.97 5.59
CA SER A 13 4.22 3.64 5.95
C SER A 13 4.50 5.06 6.40
N THR A 14 4.09 6.04 5.60
CA THR A 14 4.31 7.46 5.87
C THR A 14 3.25 8.07 6.78
N ARG A 15 2.06 7.46 6.82
CA ARG A 15 0.84 8.00 7.42
C ARG A 15 0.40 9.35 6.84
N TYR A 16 0.76 9.63 5.59
CA TYR A 16 0.33 10.82 4.86
C TYR A 16 -0.98 10.63 4.10
N VAL A 17 -1.53 9.44 4.16
CA VAL A 17 -2.88 9.11 3.69
C VAL A 17 -3.91 9.70 4.65
N LYS A 18 -4.99 10.25 4.11
CA LYS A 18 -6.11 10.78 4.87
C LYS A 18 -7.40 10.13 4.35
N GLN A 19 -8.21 9.59 5.24
CA GLN A 19 -9.48 8.94 4.89
C GLN A 19 -9.35 7.91 3.77
N ARG A 20 -8.21 7.20 3.71
CA ARG A 20 -7.85 6.19 2.70
C ARG A 20 -7.57 6.74 1.30
N GLU A 21 -7.47 8.05 1.14
CA GLU A 21 -7.18 8.71 -0.11
C GLU A 21 -5.70 9.06 -0.26
N VAL A 22 -5.24 9.05 -1.51
CA VAL A 22 -3.91 9.55 -1.86
C VAL A 22 -3.91 11.07 -1.71
N THR A 23 -3.05 11.59 -0.83
CA THR A 23 -2.94 13.03 -0.57
C THR A 23 -1.79 13.67 -1.34
N ASP A 24 -1.86 14.99 -1.55
CA ASP A 24 -0.76 15.76 -2.16
C ASP A 24 0.53 15.67 -1.33
N LYS A 25 0.40 15.51 0.00
CA LYS A 25 1.55 15.31 0.88
C LYS A 25 2.27 13.99 0.57
N LEU A 26 1.52 12.91 0.34
CA LEU A 26 2.07 11.61 -0.03
C LEU A 26 2.74 11.68 -1.42
N ILE A 27 2.07 12.33 -2.38
CA ILE A 27 2.60 12.53 -3.73
C ILE A 27 3.92 13.30 -3.66
N THR A 28 3.94 14.44 -2.96
CA THR A 28 5.14 15.27 -2.80
C THR A 28 6.28 14.51 -2.13
N TYR A 29 5.97 13.71 -1.12
CA TYR A 29 6.96 12.88 -0.42
C TYR A 29 7.69 11.94 -1.38
N HIS A 30 6.97 11.24 -2.24
CA HIS A 30 7.58 10.31 -3.18
C HIS A 30 8.24 11.02 -4.37
N ARG A 31 7.60 12.07 -4.91
CA ARG A 31 8.19 12.87 -5.98
C ARG A 31 9.55 13.47 -5.58
N THR A 32 9.68 13.98 -4.37
CA THR A 32 10.96 14.51 -3.87
C THR A 32 12.07 13.46 -3.90
N ARG A 33 11.75 12.21 -3.63
CA ARG A 33 12.72 11.10 -3.70
C ARG A 33 13.05 10.71 -5.14
N ALA A 34 12.07 10.77 -6.03
CA ALA A 34 12.28 10.57 -7.46
C ALA A 34 13.20 11.66 -8.02
N VAL A 35 12.95 12.94 -7.73
CA VAL A 35 13.84 14.07 -8.06
C VAL A 35 15.24 13.86 -7.47
N GLY A 36 15.33 13.36 -6.23
CA GLY A 36 16.59 13.06 -5.54
C GLY A 36 17.37 11.87 -6.11
N GLY A 37 16.86 11.21 -7.17
CA GLY A 37 17.61 10.18 -7.90
C GLY A 37 17.16 8.74 -7.67
N ALA A 38 16.10 8.47 -6.92
CA ALA A 38 15.54 7.11 -6.85
C ALA A 38 15.06 6.67 -8.23
N ALA A 39 15.46 5.46 -8.66
CA ALA A 39 15.03 4.90 -9.93
C ALA A 39 13.73 4.09 -9.81
N MET A 40 13.40 3.67 -8.61
CA MET A 40 12.16 2.96 -8.30
C MET A 40 11.71 3.31 -6.88
N ILE A 41 10.42 3.44 -6.71
CA ILE A 41 9.76 3.64 -5.41
C ILE A 41 8.72 2.55 -5.25
N VAL A 42 8.79 1.80 -4.14
CA VAL A 42 7.71 0.92 -3.72
C VAL A 42 6.82 1.69 -2.76
N THR A 43 5.53 1.75 -3.04
CA THR A 43 4.56 2.49 -2.23
C THR A 43 4.46 1.92 -0.82
N GLU A 44 3.91 2.71 0.10
CA GLU A 44 3.39 2.12 1.33
C GLU A 44 2.29 1.10 1.02
N PRO A 45 1.97 0.20 1.99
CA PRO A 45 0.97 -0.84 1.76
C PRO A 45 -0.39 -0.28 1.34
N LEU A 46 -0.92 -0.79 0.21
CA LEU A 46 -2.22 -0.45 -0.33
C LEU A 46 -3.28 -1.44 0.19
N GLY A 47 -4.41 -0.94 0.64
CA GLY A 47 -5.53 -1.78 1.05
C GLY A 47 -6.24 -2.37 -0.16
N MET A 48 -6.26 -3.71 -0.26
CA MET A 48 -6.84 -4.42 -1.40
C MET A 48 -8.34 -4.66 -1.27
N LEU A 49 -8.81 -4.86 -0.03
CA LEU A 49 -10.17 -5.33 0.23
C LEU A 49 -10.89 -4.44 1.26
N PRO A 50 -12.21 -4.22 1.10
CA PRO A 50 -12.99 -3.33 1.96
C PRO A 50 -12.96 -3.68 3.44
N HIS A 51 -12.93 -4.96 3.78
CA HIS A 51 -12.95 -5.46 5.16
C HIS A 51 -11.60 -5.31 5.89
N GLN A 52 -10.52 -4.94 5.17
CA GLN A 52 -9.19 -4.79 5.74
C GLN A 52 -8.74 -3.33 5.89
N LEU A 53 -9.70 -2.43 5.95
CA LEU A 53 -9.45 -1.00 5.89
C LEU A 53 -8.78 -0.46 7.15
N MET A 54 -7.57 0.01 6.97
CA MET A 54 -6.92 0.93 7.88
C MET A 54 -7.00 2.35 7.31
N ALA A 55 -7.46 3.31 8.11
CA ALA A 55 -7.69 4.69 7.67
C ALA A 55 -6.45 5.39 7.10
N PHE A 56 -5.27 4.87 7.39
CA PHE A 56 -3.97 5.40 6.95
C PHE A 56 -3.36 4.64 5.75
N ARG A 57 -4.14 3.77 5.08
CA ARG A 57 -3.71 3.07 3.85
C ARG A 57 -4.56 3.51 2.67
N PRO A 58 -3.95 3.81 1.51
CA PRO A 58 -4.72 4.11 0.32
C PRO A 58 -5.59 2.91 -0.07
N ALA A 59 -6.86 3.14 -0.31
CA ALA A 59 -7.81 2.10 -0.74
C ALA A 59 -7.69 1.86 -2.24
N LEU A 60 -7.12 0.73 -2.64
CA LEU A 60 -6.91 0.39 -4.04
C LEU A 60 -8.21 0.02 -4.77
N PHE A 61 -9.19 -0.52 -4.05
CA PHE A 61 -10.48 -0.94 -4.61
C PHE A 61 -11.49 0.21 -4.76
N ASP A 62 -11.18 1.40 -4.22
CA ASP A 62 -12.08 2.54 -4.25
C ASP A 62 -11.91 3.34 -5.54
N GLN A 63 -12.96 3.36 -6.38
CA GLN A 63 -12.96 4.07 -7.66
C GLN A 63 -12.77 5.59 -7.48
N GLU A 64 -13.24 6.15 -6.37
CA GLU A 64 -13.09 7.58 -6.07
C GLU A 64 -11.62 7.96 -5.88
N ASN A 65 -10.78 6.99 -5.50
CA ASN A 65 -9.35 7.19 -5.29
C ASN A 65 -8.50 7.05 -6.58
N LEU A 66 -9.11 6.67 -7.69
CA LEU A 66 -8.40 6.41 -8.95
C LEU A 66 -7.60 7.62 -9.44
N ASP A 67 -8.18 8.80 -9.37
CA ASP A 67 -7.50 10.03 -9.80
C ASP A 67 -6.31 10.37 -8.88
N GLY A 68 -6.42 10.08 -7.60
CA GLY A 68 -5.32 10.18 -6.65
C GLY A 68 -4.14 9.27 -7.04
N PHE A 69 -4.43 8.03 -7.39
CA PHE A 69 -3.40 7.07 -7.86
C PHE A 69 -2.78 7.50 -9.18
N LYS A 70 -3.56 8.00 -10.14
CA LYS A 70 -3.03 8.53 -11.41
C LYS A 70 -2.07 9.68 -11.19
N ARG A 71 -2.50 10.70 -10.42
CA ARG A 71 -1.64 11.86 -10.07
C ARG A 71 -0.36 11.43 -9.36
N TRP A 72 -0.44 10.43 -8.50
CA TRP A 72 0.73 9.89 -7.79
C TRP A 72 1.71 9.22 -8.75
N ALA A 73 1.21 8.34 -9.63
CA ALA A 73 2.03 7.69 -10.65
C ALA A 73 2.68 8.71 -11.58
N GLU A 74 1.91 9.66 -12.13
CA GLU A 74 2.41 10.70 -13.02
C GLU A 74 3.50 11.56 -12.37
N ALA A 75 3.30 11.96 -11.11
CA ALA A 75 4.25 12.80 -10.38
C ALA A 75 5.60 12.10 -10.13
N VAL A 76 5.60 10.78 -9.96
CA VAL A 76 6.83 10.00 -9.75
C VAL A 76 7.46 9.61 -11.10
N GLU A 77 6.66 9.16 -12.05
CA GLU A 77 7.15 8.65 -13.33
C GLU A 77 7.64 9.74 -14.28
N SER A 78 7.15 10.98 -14.14
CA SER A 78 7.70 12.13 -14.85
C SER A 78 9.17 12.43 -14.51
N GLU A 79 9.67 11.92 -13.40
CA GLU A 79 11.06 12.08 -12.95
C GLU A 79 11.96 10.86 -13.31
N ASP A 80 11.59 10.07 -14.34
CA ASP A 80 12.26 8.82 -14.73
C ASP A 80 12.46 7.84 -13.55
N CYS A 81 11.44 7.74 -12.71
CA CYS A 81 11.37 6.83 -11.57
C CYS A 81 10.13 5.93 -11.72
N ARG A 82 10.24 4.65 -11.40
CA ARG A 82 9.10 3.71 -11.46
C ARG A 82 8.37 3.67 -10.13
N LEU A 83 7.05 3.80 -10.16
CA LEU A 83 6.21 3.63 -8.99
C LEU A 83 5.60 2.23 -8.98
N ILE A 84 5.90 1.46 -7.94
CA ILE A 84 5.41 0.08 -7.77
C ILE A 84 4.46 0.04 -6.57
N GLY A 85 3.22 -0.39 -6.77
CA GLY A 85 2.24 -0.57 -5.71
C GLY A 85 2.53 -1.82 -4.88
N GLN A 86 2.67 -1.68 -3.56
CA GLN A 86 2.71 -2.82 -2.65
C GLN A 86 1.29 -3.19 -2.23
N MET A 87 0.74 -4.22 -2.83
CA MET A 87 -0.55 -4.77 -2.40
C MET A 87 -0.38 -5.55 -1.10
N GLN A 88 -1.26 -5.30 -0.13
CA GLN A 88 -1.21 -5.98 1.15
C GLN A 88 -2.58 -6.48 1.59
N ASP A 89 -2.57 -7.73 2.02
CA ASP A 89 -3.62 -8.37 2.77
C ASP A 89 -3.06 -8.87 4.11
N SER A 90 -3.80 -8.71 5.20
CA SER A 90 -3.38 -9.19 6.52
C SER A 90 -3.57 -10.70 6.69
N GLY A 91 -4.29 -11.32 5.74
CA GLY A 91 -4.56 -12.75 5.79
C GLY A 91 -5.19 -13.18 7.12
N ARG A 92 -4.57 -14.17 7.76
CA ARG A 92 -4.96 -14.63 9.10
C ARG A 92 -4.55 -13.69 10.24
N GLY A 93 -3.72 -12.69 9.98
CA GLY A 93 -3.20 -11.74 11.00
C GLY A 93 -4.21 -10.67 11.43
N HIS A 94 -5.50 -10.95 11.44
CA HIS A 94 -6.53 -10.10 12.01
C HIS A 94 -6.47 -10.13 13.56
N ARG A 95 -6.56 -8.97 14.18
CA ARG A 95 -6.46 -8.83 15.64
C ARG A 95 -7.75 -9.22 16.39
N GLN A 96 -8.48 -10.21 15.91
CA GLN A 96 -9.70 -10.70 16.56
C GLN A 96 -9.58 -12.21 16.81
N PRO A 97 -9.53 -12.66 18.07
CA PRO A 97 -9.48 -14.07 18.40
C PRO A 97 -10.69 -14.85 17.88
N GLY A 98 -10.48 -16.11 17.53
CA GLY A 98 -11.52 -17.00 17.05
C GLY A 98 -11.75 -16.95 15.55
N ARG A 99 -12.83 -17.63 15.09
CA ARG A 99 -13.17 -17.64 13.65
C ARG A 99 -13.64 -16.28 13.21
N ASN A 100 -13.00 -15.77 12.17
CA ASN A 100 -13.33 -14.48 11.58
C ASN A 100 -13.61 -14.69 10.08
N ALA A 101 -14.85 -14.42 9.67
CA ALA A 101 -15.30 -14.58 8.27
C ALA A 101 -14.57 -13.64 7.29
N THR A 102 -13.92 -12.59 7.79
CA THR A 102 -13.15 -11.64 6.98
C THR A 102 -11.64 -11.96 6.93
N ALA A 103 -11.17 -12.86 7.76
CA ALA A 103 -9.79 -13.35 7.70
C ALA A 103 -9.69 -14.43 6.63
N ILE A 104 -8.80 -14.25 5.67
CA ILE A 104 -8.59 -15.16 4.55
C ILE A 104 -7.24 -15.86 4.71
N GLY A 105 -7.21 -17.16 4.49
CA GLY A 105 -5.98 -17.94 4.52
C GLY A 105 -6.14 -19.23 3.70
N PRO A 106 -5.03 -19.87 3.32
CA PRO A 106 -5.06 -21.13 2.55
C PRO A 106 -5.59 -22.30 3.37
N SER A 107 -5.68 -22.16 4.69
CA SER A 107 -6.19 -23.16 5.61
C SER A 107 -6.68 -22.52 6.91
N ALA A 108 -7.56 -23.20 7.64
CA ALA A 108 -8.10 -22.72 8.92
C ALA A 108 -7.12 -22.88 10.09
N LEU A 109 -5.85 -22.52 9.89
CA LEU A 109 -4.85 -22.51 10.96
C LEU A 109 -4.86 -21.14 11.66
N PRO A 110 -4.91 -21.12 13.00
CA PRO A 110 -4.92 -19.87 13.75
C PRO A 110 -3.61 -19.09 13.58
N ASP A 111 -3.70 -17.78 13.67
CA ASP A 111 -2.54 -16.90 13.78
C ASP A 111 -1.91 -17.00 15.17
N ASP A 112 -0.60 -17.10 15.23
CA ASP A 112 0.13 -17.33 16.47
C ASP A 112 0.08 -16.16 17.47
N LEU A 113 -0.19 -14.95 16.97
CA LEU A 113 -0.21 -13.73 17.77
C LEU A 113 -1.64 -13.27 18.14
N SER A 114 -2.56 -13.40 17.20
CA SER A 114 -3.93 -12.91 17.38
C SER A 114 -4.95 -14.01 17.67
N TRP A 115 -4.56 -15.29 17.50
CA TRP A 115 -5.45 -16.45 17.60
C TRP A 115 -6.67 -16.37 16.66
N THR A 116 -6.56 -15.56 15.61
CA THR A 116 -7.58 -15.46 14.56
C THR A 116 -7.52 -16.71 13.70
N VAL A 117 -8.66 -17.36 13.51
CA VAL A 117 -8.81 -18.49 12.61
C VAL A 117 -9.44 -17.99 11.31
N PRO A 118 -8.77 -18.08 10.17
CA PRO A 118 -9.34 -17.68 8.89
C PRO A 118 -10.49 -18.62 8.48
N HIS A 119 -11.34 -18.10 7.61
CA HIS A 119 -12.47 -18.84 7.05
C HIS A 119 -12.00 -19.77 5.94
#